data_49f9e118e0dda1afc9cf719d99708ab6
#
_entry.id   49f9e118e0dda1afc9cf719d99708ab6
#
_cell.length_a   1.000
_cell.length_b   1.000
_cell.length_c   1.000
_cell.angle_alpha   90.00
_cell.angle_beta   90.00
_cell.angle_gamma   90.00
#
_symmetry.space_group_name_H-M   'P 1'
#
loop_
_entity.id
_entity.type
_entity.pdbx_description
1 polymer ?
#
loop_
_entity_poly.entity_id
_entity_poly.type
_entity_poly.pdbx_seq_one_letter_code
_entity_poly.pdbx_strand_id
1 'polypeptide(L)'
;MSIEKFKEMLERQRRVDQVVRSQKMSRHEVAEVLVHKQHEAELANAIKGQTAAELGETLDGLSLEQACELWQRIPEALINDILWEMSDERRLELAGGREPDIEGSKISIFELVDGKLRQMPYTGKRDLEGVRPVWVDLIHASKAQRAYIGAHFGVELPDPLDVTDLEVSARFHIEDNDAIHLHSNFLLDRAGDSRSVPVAFVLHRGILFSLREEDLPVFRLQRRLARTQPGYVTDAVDVLLDLYGADVECSSDSLENSYAILAKVGKLVLNESVSDEQAASILSDIAEEEDQNGRIRSNILDTQRALNFLMRGRLLTAPQMEDAKQILRNIDSLNSHTAFLFDKINFLMDATIGFININQNKRVNQLTIFSVVFMPINVL
;
A
#
# COMPACT_ATOMS: atom_id res chain seq x y z
N MET A 1 19.43 -5.23 16.30
CA MET A 1 19.35 -6.29 17.36
C MET A 1 18.36 -7.34 16.86
N SER A 2 18.55 -8.65 17.07
CA SER A 2 17.66 -9.66 16.47
C SER A 2 16.27 -9.69 17.16
N ILE A 3 15.23 -10.02 16.41
CA ILE A 3 13.83 -10.22 16.87
C ILE A 3 13.79 -11.23 18.03
N GLU A 4 14.64 -12.29 17.96
CA GLU A 4 14.73 -13.29 19.00
C GLU A 4 15.18 -12.73 20.36
N LYS A 5 16.08 -11.75 20.36
CA LYS A 5 16.51 -11.09 21.60
C LYS A 5 15.39 -10.29 22.26
N PHE A 6 14.52 -9.65 21.46
CA PHE A 6 13.31 -9.00 22.00
C PHE A 6 12.32 -10.02 22.54
N LYS A 7 12.11 -11.14 21.85
CA LYS A 7 11.25 -12.24 22.33
C LYS A 7 11.73 -12.76 23.68
N GLU A 8 13.02 -13.03 23.80
CA GLU A 8 13.62 -13.49 25.06
C GLU A 8 13.44 -12.48 26.20
N MET A 9 13.63 -11.18 25.91
CA MET A 9 13.46 -10.11 26.91
C MET A 9 12.00 -10.03 27.40
N LEU A 10 11.03 -10.04 26.49
CA LEU A 10 9.60 -10.00 26.80
C LEU A 10 9.14 -11.28 27.53
N GLU A 11 9.61 -12.46 27.13
CA GLU A 11 9.30 -13.71 27.84
C GLU A 11 9.93 -13.78 29.24
N ARG A 12 11.14 -13.25 29.39
CA ARG A 12 11.80 -13.15 30.69
C ARG A 12 11.02 -12.23 31.63
N GLN A 13 10.55 -11.11 31.13
CA GLN A 13 9.72 -10.18 31.89
C GLN A 13 8.42 -10.85 32.34
N ARG A 14 7.71 -11.55 31.45
CA ARG A 14 6.48 -12.28 31.80
C ARG A 14 6.69 -13.35 32.84
N ARG A 15 7.80 -14.09 32.78
CA ARG A 15 8.13 -15.08 33.81
C ARG A 15 8.35 -14.44 35.18
N VAL A 16 9.02 -13.29 35.22
CA VAL A 16 9.22 -12.52 36.45
C VAL A 16 7.89 -12.02 37.00
N ASP A 17 7.03 -11.43 36.16
CA ASP A 17 5.71 -10.94 36.55
C ASP A 17 4.80 -12.06 37.09
N GLN A 18 4.87 -13.28 36.48
CA GLN A 18 4.13 -14.44 36.98
C GLN A 18 4.61 -14.94 38.33
N VAL A 19 5.93 -15.00 38.53
CA VAL A 19 6.52 -15.41 39.82
C VAL A 19 6.18 -14.42 40.91
N VAL A 20 6.22 -13.15 40.60
CA VAL A 20 5.91 -12.03 41.48
C VAL A 20 4.45 -12.04 41.92
N ARG A 21 3.51 -12.23 40.98
CA ARG A 21 2.07 -12.34 41.31
C ARG A 21 1.70 -13.58 42.10
N SER A 22 2.53 -14.61 42.09
CA SER A 22 2.26 -15.87 42.78
C SER A 22 2.75 -15.92 44.24
N GLN A 23 3.61 -15.00 44.68
CA GLN A 23 4.19 -14.99 46.04
C GLN A 23 3.71 -13.80 46.84
N LYS A 24 2.77 -14.03 47.78
CA LYS A 24 2.31 -13.06 48.76
C LYS A 24 3.32 -12.95 49.94
N MET A 25 4.37 -12.14 49.83
CA MET A 25 5.24 -11.83 50.96
C MET A 25 5.79 -10.39 50.94
N SER A 26 5.64 -9.65 52.00
CA SER A 26 5.89 -8.22 52.17
C SER A 26 7.36 -7.75 52.16
N ARG A 27 8.33 -8.61 51.96
CA ARG A 27 9.76 -8.25 51.78
C ARG A 27 10.22 -8.22 50.32
N HIS A 28 9.34 -8.60 49.39
CA HIS A 28 9.69 -8.67 47.95
C HIS A 28 9.34 -7.40 47.19
N GLU A 29 8.51 -6.49 47.69
CA GLU A 29 8.12 -5.27 46.95
C GLU A 29 9.30 -4.43 46.47
N VAL A 30 10.38 -4.32 47.25
CA VAL A 30 11.57 -3.54 46.84
C VAL A 30 12.40 -4.27 45.81
N ALA A 31 12.51 -5.59 45.91
CA ALA A 31 13.22 -6.40 44.88
C ALA A 31 12.42 -6.45 43.55
N GLU A 32 11.09 -6.52 43.65
CA GLU A 32 10.17 -6.43 42.53
C GLU A 32 10.31 -5.12 41.74
N VAL A 33 10.25 -4.00 42.47
CA VAL A 33 10.38 -2.66 41.85
C VAL A 33 11.75 -2.48 41.21
N LEU A 34 12.82 -3.03 41.80
CA LEU A 34 14.16 -2.96 41.24
C LEU A 34 14.32 -3.82 39.97
N VAL A 35 13.81 -5.06 39.98
CA VAL A 35 13.87 -5.96 38.80
C VAL A 35 12.99 -5.41 37.67
N HIS A 36 11.81 -4.90 37.99
CA HIS A 36 10.93 -4.28 36.99
C HIS A 36 11.58 -3.03 36.36
N LYS A 37 12.14 -2.14 37.16
CA LYS A 37 12.88 -0.96 36.68
C LYS A 37 14.12 -1.33 35.86
N GLN A 38 14.83 -2.40 36.21
CA GLN A 38 15.97 -2.85 35.45
C GLN A 38 15.55 -3.39 34.08
N HIS A 39 14.48 -4.17 33.98
CA HIS A 39 13.95 -4.68 32.73
C HIS A 39 13.37 -3.55 31.86
N GLU A 40 12.67 -2.59 32.45
CA GLU A 40 12.22 -1.39 31.72
C GLU A 40 13.40 -0.59 31.15
N ALA A 41 14.49 -0.45 31.93
CA ALA A 41 15.68 0.24 31.46
C ALA A 41 16.40 -0.54 30.35
N GLU A 42 16.49 -1.88 30.47
CA GLU A 42 17.05 -2.74 29.42
C GLU A 42 16.26 -2.64 28.12
N LEU A 43 14.92 -2.70 28.20
CA LEU A 43 14.04 -2.57 27.04
C LEU A 43 14.08 -1.17 26.43
N ALA A 44 14.07 -0.12 27.26
CA ALA A 44 14.20 1.27 26.80
C ALA A 44 15.57 1.51 26.10
N ASN A 45 16.65 0.92 26.61
CA ASN A 45 17.96 0.99 25.96
C ASN A 45 18.00 0.19 24.65
N ALA A 46 17.30 -0.95 24.61
CA ALA A 46 17.18 -1.75 23.41
C ALA A 46 16.41 -0.99 22.30
N ILE A 47 15.33 -0.28 22.65
CA ILE A 47 14.55 0.58 21.74
C ILE A 47 15.42 1.74 21.24
N LYS A 48 16.13 2.44 22.12
CA LYS A 48 17.00 3.58 21.76
C LYS A 48 18.14 3.21 20.81
N GLY A 49 18.59 1.98 20.82
CA GLY A 49 19.67 1.50 19.96
C GLY A 49 19.21 1.00 18.59
N GLN A 50 17.92 1.14 18.26
CA GLN A 50 17.37 0.69 16.98
C GLN A 50 16.81 1.85 16.15
N THR A 51 16.87 1.67 14.82
CA THR A 51 16.19 2.54 13.86
C THR A 51 14.68 2.26 13.83
N ALA A 52 13.90 3.20 13.35
CA ALA A 52 12.46 3.01 13.15
C ALA A 52 12.16 1.79 12.26
N ALA A 53 13.00 1.56 11.25
CA ALA A 53 12.91 0.41 10.35
C ALA A 53 13.09 -0.93 11.08
N GLU A 54 14.12 -1.02 11.94
CA GLU A 54 14.37 -2.24 12.75
C GLU A 54 13.26 -2.47 13.79
N LEU A 55 12.71 -1.40 14.36
CA LEU A 55 11.58 -1.50 15.29
C LEU A 55 10.30 -1.93 14.58
N GLY A 56 10.02 -1.40 13.39
CA GLY A 56 8.89 -1.82 12.56
C GLY A 56 8.99 -3.31 12.19
N GLU A 57 10.15 -3.77 11.73
CA GLU A 57 10.41 -5.19 11.45
C GLU A 57 10.25 -6.07 12.70
N THR A 58 10.73 -5.58 13.84
CA THR A 58 10.58 -6.29 15.12
C THR A 58 9.10 -6.44 15.49
N LEU A 59 8.32 -5.38 15.39
CA LEU A 59 6.89 -5.40 15.69
C LEU A 59 6.12 -6.34 14.75
N ASP A 60 6.44 -6.36 13.46
CA ASP A 60 5.85 -7.28 12.49
C ASP A 60 6.19 -8.76 12.78
N GLY A 61 7.38 -9.04 13.31
CA GLY A 61 7.85 -10.41 13.62
C GLY A 61 7.44 -10.95 14.99
N LEU A 62 6.86 -10.11 15.88
CA LEU A 62 6.38 -10.50 17.19
C LEU A 62 4.94 -11.03 17.13
N SER A 63 4.54 -11.86 18.14
CA SER A 63 3.11 -12.13 18.35
C SER A 63 2.37 -10.84 18.68
N LEU A 64 1.05 -10.77 18.42
CA LEU A 64 0.25 -9.59 18.69
C LEU A 64 0.39 -9.11 20.15
N GLU A 65 0.36 -10.03 21.10
CA GLU A 65 0.50 -9.73 22.52
C GLU A 65 1.87 -9.11 22.85
N GLN A 66 2.95 -9.66 22.31
CA GLN A 66 4.31 -9.14 22.45
C GLN A 66 4.48 -7.78 21.75
N ALA A 67 3.88 -7.63 20.59
CA ALA A 67 3.90 -6.38 19.83
C ALA A 67 3.16 -5.27 20.55
N CYS A 68 1.98 -5.53 21.13
CA CYS A 68 1.25 -4.57 21.98
C CYS A 68 2.07 -4.14 23.19
N GLU A 69 2.75 -5.08 23.83
CA GLU A 69 3.60 -4.81 24.98
C GLU A 69 4.81 -3.92 24.64
N LEU A 70 5.44 -4.17 23.50
CA LEU A 70 6.54 -3.35 22.99
C LEU A 70 6.03 -1.97 22.55
N TRP A 71 4.90 -1.90 21.83
CA TRP A 71 4.30 -0.69 21.31
C TRP A 71 4.01 0.36 22.40
N GLN A 72 3.49 -0.07 23.53
CA GLN A 72 3.20 0.82 24.67
C GLN A 72 4.46 1.48 25.27
N ARG A 73 5.64 0.96 25.00
CA ARG A 73 6.91 1.46 25.52
C ARG A 73 7.72 2.27 24.51
N ILE A 74 7.23 2.36 23.27
CA ILE A 74 7.87 3.17 22.23
C ILE A 74 7.64 4.64 22.53
N PRO A 75 8.70 5.49 22.51
CA PRO A 75 8.56 6.92 22.64
C PRO A 75 7.68 7.52 21.53
N GLU A 76 6.78 8.42 21.88
CA GLU A 76 5.84 9.05 20.95
C GLU A 76 6.54 9.70 19.74
N ALA A 77 7.72 10.26 19.95
CA ALA A 77 8.54 10.84 18.88
C ALA A 77 8.99 9.85 17.78
N LEU A 78 9.00 8.53 18.07
CA LEU A 78 9.37 7.51 17.10
C LEU A 78 8.15 6.85 16.45
N ILE A 79 6.96 7.04 17.00
CA ILE A 79 5.75 6.35 16.53
C ILE A 79 5.52 6.62 15.05
N ASN A 80 5.58 7.88 14.63
CA ASN A 80 5.32 8.24 13.23
C ASN A 80 6.32 7.56 12.27
N ASP A 81 7.60 7.57 12.59
CA ASP A 81 8.63 6.93 11.77
C ASP A 81 8.46 5.39 11.71
N ILE A 82 8.02 4.79 12.81
CA ILE A 82 7.76 3.34 12.86
C ILE A 82 6.52 2.99 12.05
N LEU A 83 5.48 3.81 12.06
CA LEU A 83 4.28 3.61 11.23
C LEU A 83 4.62 3.57 9.73
N TRP A 84 5.66 4.29 9.28
CA TRP A 84 6.16 4.21 7.91
C TRP A 84 6.79 2.87 7.53
N GLU A 85 7.22 2.10 8.51
CA GLU A 85 8.02 0.89 8.31
C GLU A 85 7.25 -0.41 8.67
N MET A 86 6.09 -0.29 9.32
CA MET A 86 5.22 -1.42 9.69
C MET A 86 4.35 -1.88 8.52
N SER A 87 3.96 -3.15 8.55
CA SER A 87 2.92 -3.69 7.67
C SER A 87 1.55 -3.07 7.99
N ASP A 88 0.65 -3.02 7.00
CA ASP A 88 -0.70 -2.49 7.19
C ASP A 88 -1.50 -3.30 8.20
N GLU A 89 -1.34 -4.64 8.19
CA GLU A 89 -1.96 -5.55 9.15
C GLU A 89 -1.54 -5.19 10.59
N ARG A 90 -0.24 -5.05 10.83
CA ARG A 90 0.29 -4.71 12.15
C ARG A 90 -0.08 -3.29 12.58
N ARG A 91 -0.16 -2.36 11.63
CA ARG A 91 -0.61 -0.99 11.86
C ARG A 91 -2.08 -0.96 12.29
N LEU A 92 -2.94 -1.76 11.65
CA LEU A 92 -4.34 -1.91 12.03
C LEU A 92 -4.47 -2.46 13.47
N GLU A 93 -3.68 -3.47 13.80
CA GLU A 93 -3.71 -4.13 15.13
C GLU A 93 -3.22 -3.23 16.28
N LEU A 94 -2.13 -2.47 16.08
CA LEU A 94 -1.47 -1.70 17.14
C LEU A 94 -1.92 -0.23 17.21
N ALA A 95 -2.23 0.37 16.07
CA ALA A 95 -2.54 1.79 15.95
C ALA A 95 -3.95 2.07 15.41
N GLY A 96 -4.81 1.03 15.30
CA GLY A 96 -6.17 1.19 14.78
C GLY A 96 -6.22 1.65 13.32
N GLY A 97 -5.19 1.34 12.54
CA GLY A 97 -5.07 1.77 11.15
C GLY A 97 -4.60 3.22 10.97
N ARG A 98 -4.08 3.86 12.05
CA ARG A 98 -3.52 5.22 11.93
C ARG A 98 -2.44 5.25 10.87
N GLU A 99 -2.65 6.13 9.89
CA GLU A 99 -1.64 6.45 8.88
C GLU A 99 -0.50 7.27 9.49
N PRO A 100 0.74 7.12 8.99
CA PRO A 100 1.81 8.02 9.38
C PRO A 100 1.48 9.44 8.93
N ASP A 101 1.68 10.40 9.82
CA ASP A 101 1.48 11.81 9.50
C ASP A 101 2.56 12.25 8.51
N ILE A 102 2.14 12.77 7.37
CA ILE A 102 3.01 13.39 6.37
C ILE A 102 3.12 14.89 6.69
N GLU A 103 3.65 15.21 7.86
CA GLU A 103 4.06 16.58 8.15
C GLU A 103 5.41 16.86 7.49
N GLY A 104 5.38 17.31 6.24
CA GLY A 104 6.57 17.65 5.47
C GLY A 104 7.03 16.53 4.52
N SER A 105 8.20 16.73 3.91
CA SER A 105 8.77 15.78 2.97
C SER A 105 9.50 14.65 3.68
N LYS A 106 9.33 13.42 3.21
CA LYS A 106 10.15 12.28 3.62
C LYS A 106 11.09 11.86 2.49
N ILE A 107 12.38 11.88 2.77
CA ILE A 107 13.42 11.46 1.84
C ILE A 107 14.15 10.28 2.47
N SER A 108 14.15 9.16 1.78
CA SER A 108 14.81 7.93 2.22
C SER A 108 15.87 7.53 1.19
N ILE A 109 17.08 7.25 1.65
CA ILE A 109 18.22 6.89 0.82
C ILE A 109 18.65 5.47 1.18
N PHE A 110 18.81 4.62 0.18
CA PHE A 110 19.15 3.22 0.38
C PHE A 110 20.40 2.84 -0.40
N GLU A 111 21.34 2.21 0.30
CA GLU A 111 22.52 1.57 -0.27
C GLU A 111 22.35 0.05 -0.24
N LEU A 112 23.03 -0.63 -1.15
CA LEU A 112 23.11 -2.09 -1.15
C LEU A 112 24.37 -2.53 -0.39
N VAL A 113 24.18 -3.17 0.76
CA VAL A 113 25.27 -3.67 1.64
C VAL A 113 25.03 -5.16 1.91
N ASP A 114 26.00 -6.00 1.57
CA ASP A 114 25.91 -7.46 1.73
C ASP A 114 24.64 -8.08 1.12
N GLY A 115 24.21 -7.54 -0.04
CA GLY A 115 23.02 -8.00 -0.77
C GLY A 115 21.70 -7.59 -0.14
N LYS A 116 21.69 -6.63 0.80
CA LYS A 116 20.49 -6.09 1.45
C LYS A 116 20.42 -4.57 1.30
N LEU A 117 19.23 -4.04 1.18
CA LEU A 117 19.03 -2.59 1.26
C LEU A 117 19.23 -2.11 2.70
N ARG A 118 20.10 -1.14 2.86
CA ARG A 118 20.34 -0.44 4.11
C ARG A 118 19.92 1.03 3.97
N GLN A 119 19.01 1.47 4.83
CA GLN A 119 18.63 2.87 4.87
C GLN A 119 19.72 3.71 5.51
N MET A 120 20.12 4.76 4.80
CA MET A 120 21.08 5.74 5.29
C MET A 120 20.37 6.88 6.00
N PRO A 121 20.88 7.39 7.14
CA PRO A 121 20.31 8.56 7.78
C PRO A 121 20.44 9.77 6.85
N TYR A 122 19.34 10.49 6.65
CA TYR A 122 19.32 11.73 5.90
C TYR A 122 18.66 12.82 6.74
N THR A 123 19.45 13.79 7.19
CA THR A 123 18.99 14.94 7.98
C THR A 123 19.25 16.26 7.25
N GLY A 124 20.04 16.25 6.18
CA GLY A 124 20.35 17.45 5.41
C GLY A 124 21.50 17.32 4.40
N LYS A 125 21.98 18.46 3.95
CA LYS A 125 22.89 18.57 2.80
C LYS A 125 24.20 17.78 2.90
N ARG A 126 24.76 17.60 4.10
CA ARG A 126 26.06 16.91 4.28
C ARG A 126 25.95 15.39 4.19
N ASP A 127 24.76 14.85 4.31
CA ASP A 127 24.55 13.39 4.39
C ASP A 127 24.59 12.72 3.01
N LEU A 128 24.66 13.50 1.92
CA LEU A 128 24.81 12.96 0.56
C LEU A 128 26.27 12.75 0.15
N GLU A 129 27.23 13.32 0.86
CA GLU A 129 28.64 13.24 0.49
C GLU A 129 29.19 11.82 0.69
N GLY A 130 29.67 11.20 -0.40
CA GLY A 130 30.27 9.86 -0.38
C GLY A 130 29.27 8.70 -0.37
N VAL A 131 27.98 8.95 -0.34
CA VAL A 131 26.91 7.94 -0.42
C VAL A 131 26.79 7.42 -1.86
N ARG A 132 26.66 6.11 -2.02
CA ARG A 132 26.40 5.44 -3.31
C ARG A 132 25.04 4.75 -3.27
N PRO A 133 23.96 5.51 -3.38
CA PRO A 133 22.63 4.93 -3.26
C PRO A 133 22.30 4.08 -4.48
N VAL A 134 21.50 3.04 -4.25
CA VAL A 134 20.82 2.27 -5.28
C VAL A 134 19.40 2.81 -5.48
N TRP A 135 18.80 3.33 -4.40
CA TRP A 135 17.44 3.87 -4.42
C TRP A 135 17.33 5.10 -3.53
N VAL A 136 16.70 6.13 -4.07
CA VAL A 136 16.33 7.37 -3.35
C VAL A 136 14.83 7.57 -3.50
N ASP A 137 14.10 7.46 -2.39
CA ASP A 137 12.65 7.55 -2.33
C ASP A 137 12.22 8.90 -1.74
N LEU A 138 11.44 9.67 -2.51
CA LEU A 138 11.00 11.01 -2.17
C LEU A 138 9.48 11.06 -2.08
N ILE A 139 8.96 11.37 -0.90
CA ILE A 139 7.53 11.57 -0.64
C ILE A 139 7.30 13.02 -0.25
N HIS A 140 6.34 13.69 -0.87
CA HIS A 140 6.04 15.12 -0.67
C HIS A 140 7.25 16.03 -0.79
N ALA A 141 8.19 15.70 -1.67
CA ALA A 141 9.40 16.49 -1.84
C ALA A 141 9.10 17.83 -2.51
N SER A 142 9.42 18.92 -1.83
CA SER A 142 9.30 20.27 -2.38
C SER A 142 10.18 20.45 -3.62
N LYS A 143 9.82 21.40 -4.48
CA LYS A 143 10.63 21.77 -5.66
C LYS A 143 12.09 22.06 -5.30
N ALA A 144 12.34 22.72 -4.16
CA ALA A 144 13.68 23.02 -3.69
C ALA A 144 14.48 21.76 -3.30
N GLN A 145 13.82 20.78 -2.69
CA GLN A 145 14.43 19.50 -2.33
C GLN A 145 14.72 18.65 -3.56
N ARG A 146 13.77 18.56 -4.50
CA ARG A 146 13.98 17.86 -5.78
C ARG A 146 15.15 18.48 -6.55
N ALA A 147 15.19 19.81 -6.67
CA ALA A 147 16.28 20.52 -7.33
C ALA A 147 17.64 20.31 -6.63
N TYR A 148 17.66 20.29 -5.30
CA TYR A 148 18.89 20.04 -4.54
C TYR A 148 19.44 18.64 -4.73
N ILE A 149 18.57 17.61 -4.57
CA ILE A 149 18.96 16.22 -4.76
C ILE A 149 19.36 15.96 -6.22
N GLY A 150 18.56 16.47 -7.15
CA GLY A 150 18.84 16.35 -8.58
C GLY A 150 20.18 16.97 -8.96
N ALA A 151 20.50 18.18 -8.48
CA ALA A 151 21.80 18.83 -8.72
C ALA A 151 22.97 18.02 -8.14
N HIS A 152 22.80 17.39 -6.97
CA HIS A 152 23.84 16.56 -6.36
C HIS A 152 24.17 15.32 -7.22
N PHE A 153 23.17 14.66 -7.76
CA PHE A 153 23.34 13.44 -8.59
C PHE A 153 23.44 13.73 -10.10
N GLY A 154 23.30 15.00 -10.53
CA GLY A 154 23.41 15.42 -11.94
C GLY A 154 22.20 14.98 -12.79
N VAL A 155 21.01 15.02 -12.22
CA VAL A 155 19.75 14.63 -12.88
C VAL A 155 18.64 15.63 -12.54
N GLU A 156 17.68 15.83 -13.44
CA GLU A 156 16.46 16.57 -13.15
C GLU A 156 15.41 15.65 -12.53
N LEU A 157 14.85 16.06 -11.39
CA LEU A 157 13.79 15.28 -10.72
C LEU A 157 12.44 15.97 -10.94
N PRO A 158 11.52 15.31 -11.66
CA PRO A 158 10.24 15.89 -12.05
C PRO A 158 9.28 16.04 -10.86
N ASP A 159 8.19 16.77 -11.06
CA ASP A 159 7.02 16.68 -10.21
C ASP A 159 6.20 15.46 -10.59
N PRO A 160 5.85 14.56 -9.67
CA PRO A 160 5.02 13.40 -10.02
C PRO A 160 3.62 13.79 -10.51
N LEU A 161 3.14 15.00 -10.19
CA LEU A 161 1.84 15.51 -10.62
C LEU A 161 1.85 16.23 -11.98
N ASP A 162 3.02 16.61 -12.48
CA ASP A 162 3.12 17.40 -13.73
C ASP A 162 2.81 16.59 -14.99
N VAL A 163 2.80 15.25 -14.92
CA VAL A 163 2.53 14.40 -16.08
C VAL A 163 1.09 13.94 -16.12
N THR A 164 0.24 14.78 -16.69
CA THR A 164 -1.18 14.48 -16.94
C THR A 164 -1.46 13.94 -18.34
N ASP A 165 -0.48 14.00 -19.25
CA ASP A 165 -0.66 13.63 -20.65
C ASP A 165 -0.76 12.12 -20.84
N LEU A 166 -1.69 11.72 -21.71
CA LEU A 166 -1.86 10.32 -22.14
C LEU A 166 -0.81 9.88 -23.17
N GLU A 167 -0.01 10.82 -23.69
CA GLU A 167 1.03 10.52 -24.68
C GLU A 167 2.17 9.73 -24.08
N VAL A 168 2.48 8.59 -24.68
CA VAL A 168 3.55 7.69 -24.23
C VAL A 168 4.91 8.39 -24.22
N SER A 169 5.17 9.29 -25.17
CA SER A 169 6.41 10.07 -25.27
C SER A 169 6.60 11.08 -24.14
N ALA A 170 5.52 11.60 -23.55
CA ALA A 170 5.58 12.48 -22.40
C ALA A 170 5.86 11.72 -21.09
N ARG A 171 5.40 10.46 -21.01
CA ARG A 171 5.49 9.63 -19.81
C ARG A 171 6.74 8.76 -19.74
N PHE A 172 7.32 8.37 -20.90
CA PHE A 172 8.47 7.46 -20.98
C PHE A 172 9.48 8.01 -21.99
N HIS A 173 10.60 8.51 -21.52
CA HIS A 173 11.64 9.10 -22.37
C HIS A 173 13.03 8.93 -21.75
N ILE A 174 14.05 9.14 -22.58
CA ILE A 174 15.45 9.17 -22.18
C ILE A 174 15.96 10.58 -22.48
N GLU A 175 16.57 11.21 -21.50
CA GLU A 175 17.24 12.53 -21.67
C GLU A 175 18.62 12.37 -22.31
N ASP A 176 19.18 13.49 -22.75
CA ASP A 176 20.52 13.56 -23.36
C ASP A 176 21.65 13.11 -22.40
N ASN A 177 21.42 13.13 -21.10
CA ASN A 177 22.34 12.67 -20.04
C ASN A 177 22.16 11.18 -19.69
N ASP A 178 21.42 10.41 -20.50
CA ASP A 178 21.04 9.00 -20.29
C ASP A 178 20.12 8.76 -19.08
N ALA A 179 19.50 9.79 -18.51
CA ALA A 179 18.47 9.61 -17.50
C ALA A 179 17.17 9.09 -18.14
N ILE A 180 16.63 8.03 -17.55
CA ILE A 180 15.42 7.36 -18.01
C ILE A 180 14.27 7.79 -17.10
N HIS A 181 13.29 8.45 -17.70
CA HIS A 181 12.08 8.93 -17.00
C HIS A 181 10.91 8.01 -17.28
N LEU A 182 10.22 7.58 -16.22
CA LEU A 182 9.04 6.74 -16.29
C LEU A 182 7.98 7.31 -15.35
N HIS A 183 6.78 7.55 -15.88
CA HIS A 183 5.63 8.00 -15.09
C HIS A 183 4.53 6.96 -15.16
N SER A 184 4.16 6.40 -14.01
CA SER A 184 3.14 5.35 -13.90
C SER A 184 2.23 5.64 -12.72
N ASN A 185 0.98 5.17 -12.82
CA ASN A 185 0.05 5.20 -11.70
C ASN A 185 0.12 3.88 -10.95
N PHE A 186 0.13 3.95 -9.64
CA PHE A 186 0.10 2.82 -8.71
C PHE A 186 -1.24 2.77 -7.99
N LEU A 187 -1.72 1.58 -7.70
CA LEU A 187 -2.96 1.39 -6.99
C LEU A 187 -2.77 1.62 -5.48
N LEU A 188 -3.53 2.55 -4.92
CA LEU A 188 -3.74 2.63 -3.49
C LEU A 188 -5.14 2.11 -3.21
N ASP A 189 -5.24 0.90 -2.67
CA ASP A 189 -6.50 0.28 -2.30
C ASP A 189 -6.57 0.13 -0.78
N ARG A 190 -7.46 0.91 -0.17
CA ARG A 190 -7.75 0.89 1.27
C ARG A 190 -9.25 0.77 1.45
N ALA A 191 -9.70 0.20 2.55
CA ALA A 191 -11.11 0.04 2.86
C ALA A 191 -11.88 1.38 2.74
N GLY A 192 -12.67 1.53 1.67
CA GLY A 192 -13.47 2.73 1.37
C GLY A 192 -12.73 3.87 0.65
N ASP A 193 -11.47 3.69 0.27
CA ASP A 193 -10.69 4.68 -0.48
C ASP A 193 -9.73 3.99 -1.46
N SER A 194 -10.22 3.74 -2.66
CA SER A 194 -9.41 3.20 -3.76
C SER A 194 -9.10 4.31 -4.76
N ARG A 195 -7.81 4.54 -5.06
CA ARG A 195 -7.38 5.55 -6.03
C ARG A 195 -6.06 5.22 -6.72
N SER A 196 -5.81 5.88 -7.84
CA SER A 196 -4.54 5.81 -8.54
C SER A 196 -3.62 6.94 -8.05
N VAL A 197 -2.40 6.58 -7.65
CA VAL A 197 -1.37 7.51 -7.18
C VAL A 197 -0.29 7.64 -8.24
N PRO A 198 -0.02 8.85 -8.76
CA PRO A 198 1.06 9.08 -9.70
C PRO A 198 2.42 8.87 -9.03
N VAL A 199 3.28 8.12 -9.69
CA VAL A 199 4.67 7.91 -9.29
C VAL A 199 5.58 8.23 -10.48
N ALA A 200 6.53 9.13 -10.26
CA ALA A 200 7.61 9.39 -11.20
C ALA A 200 8.84 8.59 -10.80
N PHE A 201 9.41 7.85 -11.74
CA PHE A 201 10.68 7.18 -11.58
C PHE A 201 11.72 7.80 -12.50
N VAL A 202 12.93 7.95 -11.98
CA VAL A 202 14.09 8.34 -12.77
C VAL A 202 15.23 7.36 -12.50
N LEU A 203 15.69 6.69 -13.55
CA LEU A 203 16.89 5.85 -13.49
C LEU A 203 18.06 6.63 -14.06
N HIS A 204 19.07 6.89 -13.25
CA HIS A 204 20.27 7.61 -13.67
C HIS A 204 21.52 7.05 -12.99
N ARG A 205 22.52 6.66 -13.77
CA ARG A 205 23.84 6.16 -13.28
C ARG A 205 23.73 5.04 -12.25
N GLY A 206 22.77 4.12 -12.42
CA GLY A 206 22.56 2.99 -11.52
C GLY A 206 21.82 3.36 -10.22
N ILE A 207 21.18 4.51 -10.15
CA ILE A 207 20.35 4.96 -9.04
C ILE A 207 18.91 5.05 -9.52
N LEU A 208 17.99 4.49 -8.77
CA LEU A 208 16.54 4.71 -8.92
C LEU A 208 16.12 5.87 -8.02
N PHE A 209 15.50 6.89 -8.59
CA PHE A 209 14.74 7.90 -7.85
C PHE A 209 13.26 7.60 -8.03
N SER A 210 12.52 7.54 -6.93
CA SER A 210 11.07 7.43 -6.93
C SER A 210 10.46 8.66 -6.25
N LEU A 211 9.50 9.30 -6.92
CA LEU A 211 8.85 10.51 -6.45
C LEU A 211 7.34 10.31 -6.44
N ARG A 212 6.70 10.61 -5.31
CA ARG A 212 5.27 10.50 -5.13
C ARG A 212 4.76 11.43 -4.03
N GLU A 213 3.46 11.68 -4.03
CA GLU A 213 2.82 12.53 -3.02
C GLU A 213 2.18 11.70 -1.89
N GLU A 214 2.10 10.38 -2.02
CA GLU A 214 1.44 9.52 -1.04
C GLU A 214 2.27 8.30 -0.66
N ASP A 215 2.02 7.78 0.54
CA ASP A 215 2.61 6.52 0.95
C ASP A 215 1.85 5.34 0.34
N LEU A 216 2.59 4.47 -0.32
CA LEU A 216 2.07 3.29 -0.99
C LEU A 216 2.50 2.02 -0.25
N PRO A 217 1.55 1.11 0.09
CA PRO A 217 1.85 -0.15 0.77
C PRO A 217 2.92 -0.98 0.06
N VAL A 218 2.89 -1.02 -1.27
CA VAL A 218 3.87 -1.75 -2.09
C VAL A 218 5.30 -1.27 -1.86
N PHE A 219 5.53 0.03 -1.66
CA PHE A 219 6.86 0.56 -1.36
C PHE A 219 7.37 0.13 0.02
N ARG A 220 6.49 0.06 1.03
CA ARG A 220 6.84 -0.45 2.35
C ARG A 220 7.20 -1.93 2.32
N LEU A 221 6.38 -2.72 1.61
CA LEU A 221 6.62 -4.15 1.42
C LEU A 221 7.99 -4.38 0.77
N GLN A 222 8.29 -3.68 -0.32
CA GLN A 222 9.56 -3.81 -1.04
C GLN A 222 10.76 -3.43 -0.18
N ARG A 223 10.70 -2.30 0.53
CA ARG A 223 11.75 -1.94 1.49
C ARG A 223 12.01 -3.03 2.52
N ARG A 224 10.94 -3.63 3.07
CA ARG A 224 11.02 -4.70 4.05
C ARG A 224 11.67 -5.96 3.47
N LEU A 225 11.20 -6.44 2.31
CA LEU A 225 11.74 -7.63 1.65
C LEU A 225 13.22 -7.45 1.31
N ALA A 226 13.59 -6.33 0.70
CA ALA A 226 14.96 -6.05 0.31
C ALA A 226 15.92 -5.83 1.51
N ARG A 227 15.41 -5.45 2.69
CA ARG A 227 16.21 -5.39 3.93
C ARG A 227 16.39 -6.74 4.59
N THR A 228 15.38 -7.61 4.52
CA THR A 228 15.38 -8.88 5.26
C THR A 228 16.01 -10.03 4.47
N GLN A 229 15.82 -10.06 3.15
CA GLN A 229 16.24 -11.14 2.27
C GLN A 229 17.51 -10.75 1.48
N PRO A 230 18.67 -11.39 1.76
CA PRO A 230 19.89 -11.11 1.00
C PRO A 230 19.72 -11.52 -0.48
N GLY A 231 20.14 -10.64 -1.39
CA GLY A 231 20.08 -10.90 -2.83
C GLY A 231 18.68 -10.78 -3.44
N TYR A 232 17.69 -10.27 -2.67
CA TYR A 232 16.36 -9.99 -3.18
C TYR A 232 16.38 -8.93 -4.29
N VAL A 233 17.18 -7.88 -4.13
CA VAL A 233 17.51 -6.90 -5.17
C VAL A 233 19.02 -6.84 -5.34
N THR A 234 19.49 -6.65 -6.56
CA THR A 234 20.91 -6.56 -6.88
C THR A 234 21.33 -5.20 -7.43
N ASP A 235 20.39 -4.43 -7.95
CA ASP A 235 20.61 -3.09 -8.48
C ASP A 235 19.33 -2.23 -8.46
N ALA A 236 19.41 -1.02 -9.01
CA ALA A 236 18.31 -0.07 -9.11
C ALA A 236 17.15 -0.53 -10.01
N VAL A 237 17.46 -1.31 -11.04
CA VAL A 237 16.46 -1.82 -11.98
C VAL A 237 15.65 -2.93 -11.34
N ASP A 238 16.29 -3.79 -10.53
CA ASP A 238 15.59 -4.82 -9.76
C ASP A 238 14.56 -4.18 -8.81
N VAL A 239 14.94 -3.10 -8.11
CA VAL A 239 13.99 -2.36 -7.24
C VAL A 239 12.78 -1.85 -8.04
N LEU A 240 13.01 -1.31 -9.24
CA LEU A 240 11.94 -0.81 -10.10
C LEU A 240 11.02 -1.93 -10.59
N LEU A 241 11.58 -3.06 -11.03
CA LEU A 241 10.81 -4.21 -11.50
C LEU A 241 9.99 -4.83 -10.37
N ASP A 242 10.57 -4.93 -9.17
CA ASP A 242 9.87 -5.42 -7.99
C ASP A 242 8.70 -4.51 -7.58
N LEU A 243 8.88 -3.19 -7.64
CA LEU A 243 7.79 -2.24 -7.39
C LEU A 243 6.65 -2.43 -8.39
N TYR A 244 6.95 -2.57 -9.68
CA TYR A 244 5.93 -2.86 -10.70
C TYR A 244 5.26 -4.22 -10.49
N GLY A 245 6.04 -5.25 -10.16
CA GLY A 245 5.50 -6.57 -9.85
C GLY A 245 4.55 -6.55 -8.66
N ALA A 246 4.93 -5.88 -7.58
CA ALA A 246 4.12 -5.75 -6.39
C ALA A 246 2.81 -4.95 -6.62
N ASP A 247 2.84 -3.91 -7.47
CA ASP A 247 1.63 -3.17 -7.83
C ASP A 247 0.65 -4.03 -8.66
N VAL A 248 1.17 -4.87 -9.55
CA VAL A 248 0.38 -5.84 -10.31
C VAL A 248 -0.25 -6.90 -9.39
N GLU A 249 0.48 -7.38 -8.38
CA GLU A 249 -0.06 -8.30 -7.37
C GLU A 249 -1.13 -7.63 -6.51
N CYS A 250 -0.89 -6.41 -6.04
CA CYS A 250 -1.89 -5.61 -5.32
C CYS A 250 -3.16 -5.41 -6.17
N SER A 251 -3.01 -5.13 -7.45
CA SER A 251 -4.13 -5.03 -8.40
C SER A 251 -4.90 -6.36 -8.54
N SER A 252 -4.21 -7.50 -8.47
CA SER A 252 -4.84 -8.83 -8.49
C SER A 252 -5.70 -9.06 -7.25
N ASP A 253 -5.15 -8.77 -6.06
CA ASP A 253 -5.86 -8.92 -4.79
C ASP A 253 -7.12 -8.04 -4.75
N SER A 254 -7.01 -6.79 -5.21
CA SER A 254 -8.15 -5.87 -5.31
C SER A 254 -9.21 -6.38 -6.28
N LEU A 255 -8.80 -7.00 -7.39
CA LEU A 255 -9.73 -7.62 -8.35
C LEU A 255 -10.47 -8.81 -7.74
N GLU A 256 -9.79 -9.65 -6.94
CA GLU A 256 -10.42 -10.77 -6.23
C GLU A 256 -11.47 -10.27 -5.22
N ASN A 257 -11.20 -9.16 -4.54
CA ASN A 257 -12.17 -8.48 -3.69
C ASN A 257 -13.40 -8.04 -4.48
N SER A 258 -13.20 -7.38 -5.62
CA SER A 258 -14.30 -6.98 -6.53
C SER A 258 -15.15 -8.18 -6.97
N TYR A 259 -14.52 -9.33 -7.28
CA TYR A 259 -15.25 -10.56 -7.57
C TYR A 259 -16.13 -11.03 -6.41
N ALA A 260 -15.62 -10.95 -5.18
CA ALA A 260 -16.38 -11.36 -3.99
C ALA A 260 -17.56 -10.42 -3.70
N ILE A 261 -17.38 -9.12 -3.87
CA ILE A 261 -18.44 -8.11 -3.70
C ILE A 261 -19.53 -8.32 -4.76
N LEU A 262 -19.15 -8.38 -6.05
CA LEU A 262 -20.09 -8.58 -7.14
C LEU A 262 -20.80 -9.95 -7.09
N ALA A 263 -20.22 -10.96 -6.46
CA ALA A 263 -20.90 -12.23 -6.20
C ALA A 263 -22.01 -12.09 -5.13
N LYS A 264 -21.78 -11.27 -4.09
CA LYS A 264 -22.79 -10.94 -3.08
C LYS A 264 -23.93 -10.10 -3.70
N VAL A 265 -23.57 -9.06 -4.45
CA VAL A 265 -24.51 -8.21 -5.19
C VAL A 265 -25.38 -9.05 -6.12
N GLY A 266 -24.80 -9.97 -6.88
CA GLY A 266 -25.54 -10.86 -7.77
C GLY A 266 -26.58 -11.73 -7.05
N LYS A 267 -26.28 -12.20 -5.84
CA LYS A 267 -27.25 -12.95 -5.02
C LYS A 267 -28.40 -12.05 -4.53
N LEU A 268 -28.11 -10.79 -4.22
CA LEU A 268 -29.15 -9.83 -3.79
C LEU A 268 -30.06 -9.44 -4.95
N VAL A 269 -29.50 -9.17 -6.12
CA VAL A 269 -30.26 -8.82 -7.34
C VAL A 269 -31.23 -9.90 -7.76
N LEU A 270 -30.84 -11.18 -7.62
CA LEU A 270 -31.71 -12.32 -7.98
C LEU A 270 -32.80 -12.63 -6.95
N ASN A 271 -32.84 -11.95 -5.78
CA ASN A 271 -33.91 -12.08 -4.82
C ASN A 271 -35.12 -11.24 -5.24
N GLU A 272 -36.31 -11.86 -5.37
CA GLU A 272 -37.54 -11.24 -5.87
C GLU A 272 -38.11 -10.11 -4.98
N SER A 273 -37.52 -9.84 -3.81
CA SER A 273 -38.05 -8.89 -2.80
C SER A 273 -37.14 -7.67 -2.51
N VAL A 274 -36.42 -7.19 -3.50
CA VAL A 274 -35.54 -6.01 -3.33
C VAL A 274 -36.37 -4.73 -3.18
N SER A 275 -36.21 -4.00 -2.07
CA SER A 275 -36.79 -2.66 -1.89
C SER A 275 -36.08 -1.61 -2.76
N ASP A 276 -36.72 -0.45 -2.96
CA ASP A 276 -36.11 0.65 -3.73
C ASP A 276 -34.82 1.17 -3.06
N GLU A 277 -34.78 1.19 -1.73
CA GLU A 277 -33.59 1.57 -0.95
C GLU A 277 -32.45 0.55 -1.10
N GLN A 278 -32.78 -0.73 -1.07
CA GLN A 278 -31.80 -1.80 -1.33
C GLN A 278 -31.27 -1.76 -2.77
N ALA A 279 -32.15 -1.47 -3.75
CA ALA A 279 -31.75 -1.33 -5.13
C ALA A 279 -30.81 -0.13 -5.35
N ALA A 280 -31.03 0.98 -4.64
CA ALA A 280 -30.13 2.13 -4.68
C ALA A 280 -28.76 1.80 -4.08
N SER A 281 -28.71 1.07 -2.96
CA SER A 281 -27.44 0.58 -2.37
C SER A 281 -26.70 -0.36 -3.33
N ILE A 282 -27.39 -1.30 -3.94
CA ILE A 282 -26.82 -2.23 -4.93
C ILE A 282 -26.21 -1.47 -6.13
N LEU A 283 -26.90 -0.43 -6.64
CA LEU A 283 -26.35 0.37 -7.73
C LEU A 283 -25.12 1.17 -7.30
N SER A 284 -25.06 1.65 -6.05
CA SER A 284 -23.86 2.30 -5.50
C SER A 284 -22.69 1.33 -5.43
N ASP A 285 -22.90 0.12 -4.88
CA ASP A 285 -21.85 -0.91 -4.80
C ASP A 285 -21.34 -1.28 -6.20
N ILE A 286 -22.24 -1.41 -7.19
CA ILE A 286 -21.87 -1.71 -8.58
C ILE A 286 -21.03 -0.57 -9.19
N ALA A 287 -21.39 0.69 -8.92
CA ALA A 287 -20.66 1.84 -9.45
C ALA A 287 -19.25 1.97 -8.82
N GLU A 288 -19.11 1.66 -7.53
CA GLU A 288 -17.80 1.63 -6.85
C GLU A 288 -16.88 0.56 -7.46
N GLU A 289 -17.43 -0.63 -7.74
CA GLU A 289 -16.67 -1.72 -8.36
C GLU A 289 -16.32 -1.43 -9.83
N GLU A 290 -17.18 -0.70 -10.58
CA GLU A 290 -16.89 -0.25 -11.93
C GLU A 290 -15.69 0.70 -11.95
N ASP A 291 -15.69 1.67 -11.06
CA ASP A 291 -14.65 2.68 -10.89
C ASP A 291 -13.32 2.02 -10.50
N GLN A 292 -13.35 1.09 -9.55
CA GLN A 292 -12.16 0.32 -9.13
C GLN A 292 -11.60 -0.53 -10.27
N ASN A 293 -12.44 -1.25 -11.00
CA ASN A 293 -12.03 -2.04 -12.17
C ASN A 293 -11.39 -1.15 -13.25
N GLY A 294 -11.93 0.05 -13.47
CA GLY A 294 -11.39 1.04 -14.39
C GLY A 294 -10.00 1.53 -13.99
N ARG A 295 -9.79 1.82 -12.70
CA ARG A 295 -8.48 2.22 -12.16
C ARG A 295 -7.45 1.12 -12.28
N ILE A 296 -7.77 -0.11 -11.86
CA ILE A 296 -6.89 -1.27 -11.99
C ILE A 296 -6.45 -1.43 -13.45
N ARG A 297 -7.40 -1.42 -14.37
CA ARG A 297 -7.11 -1.54 -15.80
C ARG A 297 -6.17 -0.43 -16.31
N SER A 298 -6.39 0.82 -15.89
CA SER A 298 -5.53 1.93 -16.27
C SER A 298 -4.11 1.75 -15.74
N ASN A 299 -3.95 1.37 -14.46
CA ASN A 299 -2.65 1.24 -13.82
C ASN A 299 -1.83 0.09 -14.43
N ILE A 300 -2.43 -1.09 -14.64
CA ILE A 300 -1.71 -2.22 -15.27
C ILE A 300 -1.30 -1.93 -16.72
N LEU A 301 -2.08 -1.11 -17.46
CA LEU A 301 -1.71 -0.65 -18.79
C LEU A 301 -0.53 0.32 -18.76
N ASP A 302 -0.43 1.18 -17.75
CA ASP A 302 0.73 2.06 -17.57
C ASP A 302 1.99 1.25 -17.25
N THR A 303 1.89 0.27 -16.36
CA THR A 303 2.98 -0.67 -16.06
C THR A 303 3.40 -1.47 -17.29
N GLN A 304 2.44 -1.94 -18.09
CA GLN A 304 2.73 -2.63 -19.36
C GLN A 304 3.52 -1.74 -20.33
N ARG A 305 3.15 -0.47 -20.45
CA ARG A 305 3.86 0.49 -21.31
C ARG A 305 5.28 0.76 -20.81
N ALA A 306 5.47 0.95 -19.50
CA ALA A 306 6.77 1.15 -18.88
C ALA A 306 7.71 -0.04 -19.12
N LEU A 307 7.25 -1.26 -18.88
CA LEU A 307 8.02 -2.48 -19.10
C LEU A 307 8.37 -2.66 -20.58
N ASN A 308 7.44 -2.43 -21.48
CA ASN A 308 7.70 -2.48 -22.92
C ASN A 308 8.72 -1.42 -23.38
N PHE A 309 8.70 -0.23 -22.76
CA PHE A 309 9.69 0.81 -23.03
C PHE A 309 11.10 0.37 -22.58
N LEU A 310 11.25 -0.14 -21.36
CA LEU A 310 12.52 -0.66 -20.84
C LEU A 310 13.08 -1.81 -21.70
N MET A 311 12.23 -2.75 -22.11
CA MET A 311 12.61 -3.90 -22.93
C MET A 311 13.07 -3.46 -24.34
N ARG A 312 12.35 -2.53 -24.99
CA ARG A 312 12.72 -2.01 -26.33
C ARG A 312 14.01 -1.21 -26.29
N GLY A 313 14.24 -0.44 -25.23
CA GLY A 313 15.46 0.34 -25.01
C GLY A 313 16.70 -0.52 -24.74
N ARG A 314 16.55 -1.85 -24.59
CA ARG A 314 17.62 -2.77 -24.17
C ARG A 314 18.29 -2.34 -22.86
N LEU A 315 17.49 -1.83 -21.94
CA LEU A 315 17.92 -1.29 -20.64
C LEU A 315 17.98 -2.37 -19.56
N LEU A 316 17.53 -3.59 -19.87
CA LEU A 316 17.42 -4.71 -18.95
C LEU A 316 18.49 -5.76 -19.22
N THR A 317 19.06 -6.34 -18.18
CA THR A 317 19.87 -7.56 -18.24
C THR A 317 19.02 -8.78 -18.61
N ALA A 318 19.66 -9.92 -18.94
CA ALA A 318 18.90 -11.13 -19.30
C ALA A 318 17.98 -11.65 -18.19
N PRO A 319 18.37 -11.69 -16.89
CA PRO A 319 17.46 -12.02 -15.80
C PRO A 319 16.29 -11.02 -15.69
N GLN A 320 16.58 -9.73 -15.66
CA GLN A 320 15.58 -8.66 -15.58
C GLN A 320 14.58 -8.68 -16.74
N MET A 321 15.05 -9.06 -17.92
CA MET A 321 14.18 -9.27 -19.09
C MET A 321 13.17 -10.40 -18.86
N GLU A 322 13.56 -11.46 -18.16
CA GLU A 322 12.65 -12.57 -17.85
C GLU A 322 11.64 -12.17 -16.75
N ASP A 323 12.08 -11.42 -15.75
CA ASP A 323 11.20 -10.86 -14.72
C ASP A 323 10.17 -9.91 -15.33
N ALA A 324 10.61 -8.98 -16.18
CA ALA A 324 9.71 -8.10 -16.93
C ALA A 324 8.67 -8.86 -17.76
N LYS A 325 9.07 -9.94 -18.44
CA LYS A 325 8.13 -10.80 -19.16
C LYS A 325 7.16 -11.53 -18.24
N GLN A 326 7.60 -11.93 -17.05
CA GLN A 326 6.72 -12.55 -16.07
C GLN A 326 5.64 -11.56 -15.60
N ILE A 327 6.03 -10.32 -15.29
CA ILE A 327 5.08 -9.26 -14.93
C ILE A 327 4.10 -9.01 -16.08
N LEU A 328 4.57 -8.95 -17.33
CA LEU A 328 3.71 -8.79 -18.50
C LEU A 328 2.71 -9.95 -18.66
N ARG A 329 3.10 -11.20 -18.40
CA ARG A 329 2.16 -12.34 -18.42
C ARG A 329 1.07 -12.19 -17.36
N ASN A 330 1.42 -11.70 -16.16
CA ASN A 330 0.46 -11.44 -15.09
C ASN A 330 -0.51 -10.31 -15.51
N ILE A 331 -0.01 -9.23 -16.11
CA ILE A 331 -0.83 -8.14 -16.66
C ILE A 331 -1.80 -8.64 -17.74
N ASP A 332 -1.37 -9.49 -18.65
CA ASP A 332 -2.24 -10.06 -19.69
C ASP A 332 -3.38 -10.89 -19.09
N SER A 333 -3.10 -11.64 -18.01
CA SER A 333 -4.13 -12.33 -17.24
C SER A 333 -5.11 -11.35 -16.61
N LEU A 334 -4.61 -10.32 -15.90
CA LEU A 334 -5.44 -9.31 -15.25
C LEU A 334 -6.30 -8.52 -16.26
N ASN A 335 -5.77 -8.19 -17.43
CA ASN A 335 -6.55 -7.55 -18.52
C ASN A 335 -7.77 -8.39 -18.91
N SER A 336 -7.62 -9.71 -18.97
CA SER A 336 -8.73 -10.62 -19.26
C SER A 336 -9.77 -10.62 -18.13
N HIS A 337 -9.31 -10.59 -16.89
CA HIS A 337 -10.17 -10.52 -15.72
C HIS A 337 -10.91 -9.18 -15.60
N THR A 338 -10.25 -8.05 -15.85
CA THR A 338 -10.89 -6.72 -15.85
C THR A 338 -11.98 -6.62 -16.94
N ALA A 339 -11.76 -7.20 -18.11
CA ALA A 339 -12.76 -7.25 -19.17
C ALA A 339 -13.98 -8.09 -18.76
N PHE A 340 -13.76 -9.27 -18.18
CA PHE A 340 -14.85 -10.12 -17.68
C PHE A 340 -15.64 -9.44 -16.55
N LEU A 341 -14.94 -8.76 -15.63
CA LEU A 341 -15.62 -7.98 -14.57
C LEU A 341 -16.48 -6.87 -15.13
N PHE A 342 -16.01 -6.16 -16.13
CA PHE A 342 -16.77 -5.12 -16.81
C PHE A 342 -18.09 -5.66 -17.39
N ASP A 343 -18.03 -6.83 -18.06
CA ASP A 343 -19.24 -7.48 -18.58
C ASP A 343 -20.20 -7.89 -17.45
N LYS A 344 -19.67 -8.44 -16.35
CA LYS A 344 -20.46 -8.82 -15.17
C LYS A 344 -21.12 -7.61 -14.50
N ILE A 345 -20.39 -6.52 -14.36
CA ILE A 345 -20.88 -5.24 -13.82
C ILE A 345 -22.06 -4.73 -14.65
N ASN A 346 -21.91 -4.66 -15.97
CA ASN A 346 -22.98 -4.24 -16.88
C ASN A 346 -24.22 -5.13 -16.76
N PHE A 347 -24.03 -6.45 -16.72
CA PHE A 347 -25.13 -7.40 -16.53
C PHE A 347 -25.88 -7.17 -15.20
N LEU A 348 -25.16 -6.96 -14.09
CA LEU A 348 -25.77 -6.72 -12.78
C LEU A 348 -26.48 -5.36 -12.74
N MET A 349 -25.94 -4.34 -13.38
CA MET A 349 -26.56 -3.03 -13.51
C MET A 349 -27.88 -3.14 -14.27
N ASP A 350 -27.89 -3.76 -15.44
CA ASP A 350 -29.09 -3.96 -16.25
C ASP A 350 -30.16 -4.80 -15.53
N ALA A 351 -29.77 -5.85 -14.85
CA ALA A 351 -30.65 -6.65 -14.05
C ALA A 351 -31.29 -5.84 -12.91
N THR A 352 -30.50 -5.05 -12.18
CA THR A 352 -31.01 -4.21 -11.07
C THR A 352 -32.02 -3.19 -11.58
N ILE A 353 -31.72 -2.50 -12.67
CA ILE A 353 -32.65 -1.54 -13.30
C ILE A 353 -33.92 -2.25 -13.76
N GLY A 354 -33.80 -3.43 -14.33
CA GLY A 354 -34.94 -4.27 -14.73
C GLY A 354 -35.88 -4.59 -13.56
N PHE A 355 -35.33 -4.98 -12.41
CA PHE A 355 -36.10 -5.24 -11.20
C PHE A 355 -36.77 -4.00 -10.63
N ILE A 356 -36.09 -2.84 -10.62
CA ILE A 356 -36.70 -1.56 -10.23
C ILE A 356 -37.94 -1.26 -11.09
N ASN A 357 -37.84 -1.39 -12.40
CA ASN A 357 -38.91 -1.16 -13.32
C ASN A 357 -40.10 -2.12 -13.10
N ILE A 358 -39.83 -3.40 -12.85
CA ILE A 358 -40.88 -4.39 -12.54
C ILE A 358 -41.61 -4.02 -11.25
N ASN A 359 -40.90 -3.64 -10.21
CA ASN A 359 -41.46 -3.26 -8.92
C ASN A 359 -42.32 -1.96 -9.03
N GLN A 360 -41.84 -0.95 -9.77
CA GLN A 360 -42.62 0.24 -10.05
C GLN A 360 -43.91 -0.07 -10.81
N ASN A 361 -43.85 -0.92 -11.83
CA ASN A 361 -45.05 -1.33 -12.58
C ASN A 361 -46.07 -2.09 -11.70
N LYS A 362 -45.60 -2.98 -10.79
CA LYS A 362 -46.46 -3.67 -9.81
C LYS A 362 -47.18 -2.67 -8.91
N ARG A 363 -46.49 -1.62 -8.41
CA ARG A 363 -47.10 -0.58 -7.56
C ARG A 363 -48.10 0.26 -8.32
N VAL A 364 -47.79 0.69 -9.55
CA VAL A 364 -48.74 1.44 -10.40
C VAL A 364 -50.00 0.63 -10.69
N ASN A 365 -49.85 -0.67 -11.00
CA ASN A 365 -50.99 -1.55 -11.20
C ASN A 365 -51.87 -1.69 -9.94
N GLN A 366 -51.25 -1.84 -8.76
CA GLN A 366 -52.00 -1.88 -7.49
C GLN A 366 -52.74 -0.58 -7.23
N LEU A 367 -52.10 0.59 -7.41
CA LEU A 367 -52.75 1.89 -7.27
C LEU A 367 -53.90 2.07 -8.26
N THR A 368 -53.73 1.61 -9.49
CA THR A 368 -54.78 1.66 -10.54
C THR A 368 -55.98 0.80 -10.15
N ILE A 369 -55.75 -0.42 -9.65
CA ILE A 369 -56.80 -1.32 -9.14
C ILE A 369 -57.54 -0.64 -7.96
N PHE A 370 -56.79 -0.09 -6.97
CA PHE A 370 -57.40 0.64 -5.87
C PHE A 370 -58.26 1.82 -6.36
N SER A 371 -57.76 2.62 -7.31
CA SER A 371 -58.47 3.75 -7.86
C SER A 371 -59.75 3.34 -8.59
N VAL A 372 -59.70 2.29 -9.40
CA VAL A 372 -60.86 1.76 -10.13
C VAL A 372 -61.91 1.17 -9.20
N VAL A 373 -61.52 0.50 -8.12
CA VAL A 373 -62.43 -0.15 -7.16
C VAL A 373 -63.07 0.90 -6.21
N PHE A 374 -62.32 1.89 -5.74
CA PHE A 374 -62.77 2.85 -4.71
C PHE A 374 -63.29 4.18 -5.26
N MET A 375 -62.97 4.58 -6.50
CA MET A 375 -63.48 5.81 -7.12
C MET A 375 -65.01 5.84 -7.32
N PRO A 376 -65.72 4.74 -7.68
CA PRO A 376 -67.17 4.73 -7.78
C PRO A 376 -67.87 4.90 -6.43
N ILE A 377 -67.21 4.54 -5.31
CA ILE A 377 -67.83 4.60 -3.96
C ILE A 377 -67.89 6.04 -3.43
N ASN A 378 -67.07 6.96 -3.93
CA ASN A 378 -67.05 8.36 -3.54
C ASN A 378 -67.89 9.28 -4.39
N VAL A 379 -68.64 8.79 -5.39
CA VAL A 379 -69.51 9.55 -6.31
C VAL A 379 -71.02 9.29 -6.04
N LEU A 380 -71.31 8.40 -5.06
CA LEU A 380 -72.64 8.19 -4.50
C LEU A 380 -72.67 8.83 -3.10
#